data_7de77693e88b2d94156adb0c8f90e87f
#
_entry.id   7de77693e88b2d94156adb0c8f90e87f
#
_cell.length_a   1.000
_cell.length_b   1.000
_cell.length_c   1.000
_cell.angle_alpha   90.00
_cell.angle_beta   90.00
_cell.angle_gamma   90.00
#
_symmetry.space_group_name_H-M   'P 1'
#
loop_
_entity.id
_entity.type
_entity.pdbx_description
1 polymer ?
#
loop_
_entity_poly.entity_id
_entity_poly.type
_entity_poly.pdbx_seq_one_letter_code
_entity_poly.pdbx_strand_id
1 'polypeptide(L)'
;MKRLNNQKLLLLTLGIFTPLTITISKVNASTFGAEIFCTMRDGGNDHESSWEAAYTYIKQQKGGIFKVSPKRAASQITETVIRENEKFSYCVEYLDNLHPN
;
A
#
# COMPACT_ATOMS: atom_id res chain seq x y z
N MET A 1 41.90 12.23 -26.32
CA MET A 1 41.16 11.10 -26.76
C MET A 1 40.48 10.35 -25.63
N LYS A 2 41.22 10.01 -24.65
CA LYS A 2 40.63 9.27 -23.53
C LYS A 2 39.61 10.06 -22.82
N ARG A 3 39.79 11.33 -22.78
CA ARG A 3 38.85 12.17 -22.08
C ARG A 3 37.46 12.13 -22.69
N LEU A 4 37.42 11.97 -23.98
CA LEU A 4 36.12 11.90 -24.63
C LEU A 4 35.33 10.71 -24.15
N ASN A 5 36.03 9.63 -23.95
CA ASN A 5 35.33 8.44 -23.46
C ASN A 5 34.72 8.66 -22.07
N ASN A 6 35.46 9.36 -21.26
CA ASN A 6 34.95 9.65 -19.91
C ASN A 6 33.69 10.48 -19.96
N GLN A 7 33.65 11.41 -20.87
CA GLN A 7 32.48 12.25 -21.01
C GLN A 7 31.26 11.45 -21.40
N LYS A 8 31.50 10.50 -22.30
CA LYS A 8 30.38 9.67 -22.73
C LYS A 8 29.83 8.86 -21.58
N LEU A 9 30.69 8.40 -20.72
CA LEU A 9 30.26 7.64 -19.61
C LEU A 9 29.39 8.47 -18.69
N LEU A 10 29.77 9.72 -18.50
CA LEU A 10 28.96 10.60 -17.64
C LEU A 10 27.58 10.81 -18.20
N LEU A 11 27.49 10.97 -19.48
CA LEU A 11 26.20 11.17 -20.12
C LEU A 11 25.31 9.98 -19.93
N LEU A 12 25.86 8.81 -20.06
CA LEU A 12 25.09 7.60 -19.87
C LEU A 12 24.56 7.51 -18.45
N THR A 13 25.38 7.91 -17.51
CA THR A 13 24.97 7.88 -16.12
C THR A 13 23.77 8.77 -15.90
N LEU A 14 23.80 9.94 -16.48
CA LEU A 14 22.68 10.86 -16.33
C LEU A 14 21.42 10.28 -16.93
N GLY A 15 21.56 9.62 -18.06
CA GLY A 15 20.41 9.02 -18.69
C GLY A 15 19.75 7.97 -17.83
N ILE A 16 20.53 7.30 -17.04
CA ILE A 16 19.99 6.26 -16.19
C ILE A 16 19.09 6.83 -15.09
N PHE A 17 19.45 7.96 -14.56
CA PHE A 17 18.65 8.56 -13.51
C PHE A 17 17.27 8.96 -13.98
N THR A 18 17.19 9.47 -15.19
CA THR A 18 15.93 10.00 -15.66
C THR A 18 14.77 9.05 -15.56
N PRO A 19 14.90 7.81 -15.99
CA PRO A 19 13.74 6.91 -15.94
C PRO A 19 13.27 6.58 -14.54
N LEU A 20 14.14 6.68 -13.58
CA LEU A 20 13.79 6.26 -12.23
C LEU A 20 12.75 7.14 -11.57
N THR A 21 12.70 8.39 -11.97
CA THR A 21 11.82 9.32 -11.31
C THR A 21 10.39 9.28 -11.82
N ILE A 22 10.14 8.46 -12.82
CA ILE A 22 8.84 8.48 -13.48
C ILE A 22 7.88 7.44 -12.93
N THR A 23 8.38 6.47 -12.25
CA THR A 23 7.59 5.31 -11.92
C THR A 23 6.86 5.43 -10.62
N ILE A 24 6.34 6.55 -10.30
CA ILE A 24 5.58 6.69 -9.07
C ILE A 24 4.15 6.33 -9.37
N SER A 25 3.74 5.20 -8.91
CA SER A 25 2.36 4.81 -9.06
C SER A 25 1.60 5.29 -7.85
N LYS A 26 0.37 5.61 -8.08
CA LYS A 26 -0.49 6.00 -7.00
C LYS A 26 -0.92 4.79 -6.22
N VAL A 27 -0.61 4.80 -4.96
CA VAL A 27 -1.10 3.77 -4.06
C VAL A 27 -2.06 4.46 -3.13
N ASN A 28 -3.31 4.09 -3.20
CA ASN A 28 -4.30 4.76 -2.39
C ASN A 28 -4.33 4.18 -0.97
N ALA A 29 -5.07 4.87 -0.11
CA ALA A 29 -5.09 4.52 1.31
C ALA A 29 -5.65 3.14 1.55
N SER A 30 -6.61 2.70 0.75
CA SER A 30 -7.20 1.39 0.97
C SER A 30 -6.23 0.26 0.67
N THR A 31 -5.33 0.47 -0.31
CA THR A 31 -4.33 -0.53 -0.60
C THR A 31 -3.35 -0.68 0.56
N PHE A 32 -2.90 0.44 1.11
CA PHE A 32 -2.01 0.37 2.27
C PHE A 32 -2.75 -0.15 3.49
N GLY A 33 -4.02 0.19 3.63
CA GLY A 33 -4.81 -0.34 4.73
C GLY A 33 -4.90 -1.84 4.67
N ALA A 34 -5.15 -2.37 3.48
CA ALA A 34 -5.19 -3.81 3.31
C ALA A 34 -3.85 -4.43 3.65
N GLU A 35 -2.78 -3.81 3.20
CA GLU A 35 -1.45 -4.33 3.46
C GLU A 35 -1.15 -4.37 4.95
N ILE A 36 -1.51 -3.32 5.67
CA ILE A 36 -1.29 -3.28 7.11
C ILE A 36 -2.09 -4.38 7.79
N PHE A 37 -3.36 -4.47 7.49
CA PHE A 37 -4.21 -5.47 8.12
C PHE A 37 -3.69 -6.87 7.84
N CYS A 38 -3.45 -7.17 6.58
CA CYS A 38 -3.06 -8.52 6.19
C CYS A 38 -1.70 -8.90 6.75
N THR A 39 -0.76 -7.97 6.69
CA THR A 39 0.57 -8.26 7.21
C THR A 39 0.55 -8.50 8.71
N MET A 40 -0.21 -7.71 9.42
CA MET A 40 -0.29 -7.88 10.87
C MET A 40 -0.96 -9.18 11.23
N ARG A 41 -2.05 -9.54 10.53
CA ARG A 41 -2.71 -10.82 10.81
C ARG A 41 -1.79 -11.98 10.51
N ASP A 42 -1.09 -11.91 9.40
CA ASP A 42 -0.17 -12.97 9.04
C ASP A 42 0.97 -13.10 10.03
N GLY A 43 1.33 -12.00 10.65
CA GLY A 43 2.38 -12.00 11.65
C GLY A 43 1.93 -12.43 13.04
N GLY A 44 0.67 -12.81 13.17
CA GLY A 44 0.18 -13.32 14.44
C GLY A 44 -0.52 -12.32 15.34
N ASN A 45 -0.70 -11.09 14.85
CA ASN A 45 -1.45 -10.11 15.64
C ASN A 45 -2.94 -10.44 15.58
N ASP A 46 -3.65 -10.06 16.63
CA ASP A 46 -5.06 -10.36 16.66
C ASP A 46 -5.84 -9.46 15.71
N HIS A 47 -7.09 -9.81 15.54
CA HIS A 47 -7.94 -9.09 14.59
C HIS A 47 -8.09 -7.62 14.97
N GLU A 48 -8.35 -7.36 16.24
CA GLU A 48 -8.63 -6.01 16.67
C GLU A 48 -7.44 -5.09 16.47
N SER A 49 -6.26 -5.54 16.88
CA SER A 49 -5.06 -4.71 16.70
C SER A 49 -4.78 -4.45 15.24
N SER A 50 -4.93 -5.46 14.43
CA SER A 50 -4.68 -5.33 13.00
C SER A 50 -5.68 -4.39 12.35
N TRP A 51 -6.94 -4.50 12.74
CA TRP A 51 -7.98 -3.62 12.23
C TRP A 51 -7.75 -2.17 12.64
N GLU A 52 -7.43 -1.96 13.91
CA GLU A 52 -7.20 -0.61 14.40
C GLU A 52 -6.06 0.08 13.67
N ALA A 53 -4.99 -0.65 13.44
CA ALA A 53 -3.85 -0.06 12.74
C ALA A 53 -4.22 0.32 11.32
N ALA A 54 -4.93 -0.55 10.64
CA ALA A 54 -5.32 -0.29 9.27
C ALA A 54 -6.31 0.87 9.17
N TYR A 55 -7.28 0.87 10.06
CA TYR A 55 -8.29 1.91 10.06
C TYR A 55 -7.69 3.26 10.40
N THR A 56 -6.80 3.29 11.36
CA THR A 56 -6.13 4.53 11.73
C THR A 56 -5.37 5.10 10.54
N TYR A 57 -4.67 4.23 9.82
CA TYR A 57 -3.94 4.68 8.65
C TYR A 57 -4.87 5.28 7.60
N ILE A 58 -5.97 4.61 7.34
CA ILE A 58 -6.91 5.09 6.33
C ILE A 58 -7.47 6.45 6.72
N LYS A 59 -7.84 6.61 7.98
CA LYS A 59 -8.37 7.88 8.46
C LYS A 59 -7.36 9.01 8.30
N GLN A 60 -6.12 8.74 8.64
CA GLN A 60 -5.11 9.78 8.57
C GLN A 60 -4.83 10.21 7.14
N GLN A 61 -4.90 9.28 6.23
CA GLN A 61 -4.62 9.59 4.83
C GLN A 61 -5.69 10.48 4.21
N LYS A 62 -6.87 10.48 4.79
CA LYS A 62 -7.94 11.34 4.29
C LYS A 62 -7.86 12.75 4.83
N GLY A 63 -6.84 13.07 5.59
CA GLY A 63 -6.61 14.43 6.07
C GLY A 63 -7.50 14.87 7.22
N GLY A 64 -8.31 14.00 7.74
CA GLY A 64 -9.10 14.30 8.90
C GLY A 64 -10.33 15.15 8.64
N ILE A 65 -10.44 15.72 7.47
CA ILE A 65 -11.60 16.54 7.13
C ILE A 65 -12.77 15.65 6.77
N PHE A 66 -12.50 14.65 5.97
CA PHE A 66 -13.54 13.71 5.56
C PHE A 66 -13.38 12.45 6.37
N LYS A 67 -14.36 12.16 7.17
CA LYS A 67 -14.32 10.99 8.00
C LYS A 67 -14.69 9.77 7.19
N VAL A 68 -13.92 8.72 7.40
CA VAL A 68 -14.23 7.44 6.81
C VAL A 68 -14.81 6.57 7.91
N SER A 69 -16.01 6.09 7.71
CA SER A 69 -16.65 5.24 8.72
C SER A 69 -15.93 3.89 8.77
N PRO A 70 -15.96 3.24 9.92
CA PRO A 70 -15.36 1.91 10.02
C PRO A 70 -15.92 0.93 9.00
N LYS A 71 -17.21 0.98 8.78
CA LYS A 71 -17.84 0.08 7.84
C LYS A 71 -17.32 0.31 6.43
N ARG A 72 -17.17 1.58 6.07
CA ARG A 72 -16.66 1.90 4.74
C ARG A 72 -15.21 1.48 4.58
N ALA A 73 -14.41 1.72 5.61
CA ALA A 73 -13.03 1.29 5.57
C ALA A 73 -12.92 -0.22 5.43
N ALA A 74 -13.75 -0.95 6.15
CA ALA A 74 -13.75 -2.40 6.06
C ALA A 74 -14.11 -2.86 4.65
N SER A 75 -15.08 -2.19 4.04
CA SER A 75 -15.45 -2.53 2.66
C SER A 75 -14.29 -2.28 1.71
N GLN A 76 -13.59 -1.17 1.90
CA GLN A 76 -12.47 -0.84 1.03
C GLN A 76 -11.34 -1.85 1.15
N ILE A 77 -11.06 -2.29 2.36
CA ILE A 77 -10.02 -3.28 2.58
C ILE A 77 -10.43 -4.59 1.93
N THR A 78 -11.66 -5.02 2.17
CA THR A 78 -12.15 -6.26 1.59
C THR A 78 -12.08 -6.23 0.07
N GLU A 79 -12.52 -5.13 -0.50
CA GLU A 79 -12.52 -4.98 -1.94
C GLU A 79 -11.10 -5.06 -2.49
N THR A 80 -10.15 -4.42 -1.81
CA THR A 80 -8.78 -4.44 -2.26
C THR A 80 -8.19 -5.83 -2.21
N VAL A 81 -8.44 -6.56 -1.15
CA VAL A 81 -7.93 -7.92 -1.01
C VAL A 81 -8.46 -8.80 -2.12
N ILE A 82 -9.74 -8.67 -2.42
CA ILE A 82 -10.34 -9.51 -3.44
C ILE A 82 -9.85 -9.11 -4.83
N ARG A 83 -9.75 -7.83 -5.09
CA ARG A 83 -9.31 -7.35 -6.38
C ARG A 83 -7.85 -7.73 -6.65
N GLU A 84 -7.03 -7.66 -5.64
CA GLU A 84 -5.61 -7.98 -5.77
C GLU A 84 -5.32 -9.31 -5.11
N ASN A 85 -6.11 -10.31 -5.44
CA ASN A 85 -6.01 -11.56 -4.71
C ASN A 85 -4.72 -12.31 -4.95
N GLU A 86 -4.00 -12.00 -6.00
CA GLU A 86 -2.70 -12.63 -6.17
C GLU A 86 -1.75 -12.20 -5.06
N LYS A 87 -1.87 -10.95 -4.66
CA LYS A 87 -1.02 -10.41 -3.62
C LYS A 87 -1.51 -10.75 -2.22
N PHE A 88 -2.82 -10.80 -2.06
CA PHE A 88 -3.43 -10.92 -0.75
C PHE A 88 -4.20 -12.22 -0.53
N SER A 89 -3.90 -13.23 -1.32
CA SER A 89 -4.67 -14.47 -1.20
C SER A 89 -4.61 -15.05 0.21
N TYR A 90 -3.49 -14.88 0.89
CA TYR A 90 -3.35 -15.43 2.23
C TYR A 90 -4.22 -14.71 3.26
N CYS A 91 -4.76 -13.57 2.87
CA CYS A 91 -5.52 -12.73 3.79
C CYS A 91 -7.01 -12.95 3.70
N VAL A 92 -7.46 -13.66 2.67
CA VAL A 92 -8.90 -13.82 2.44
C VAL A 92 -9.59 -14.42 3.66
N GLU A 93 -8.95 -15.36 4.31
CA GLU A 93 -9.56 -16.03 5.45
C GLU A 93 -9.75 -15.08 6.65
N TYR A 94 -9.05 -13.96 6.66
CA TYR A 94 -9.13 -13.03 7.77
C TYR A 94 -10.19 -11.95 7.56
N LEU A 95 -10.83 -11.92 6.42
CA LEU A 95 -11.76 -10.85 6.11
C LEU A 95 -13.11 -11.02 6.77
N ASP A 96 -13.41 -12.22 7.21
CA ASP A 96 -14.69 -12.50 7.78
C ASP A 96 -14.92 -11.61 9.00
N ASN A 97 -16.01 -10.84 8.94
CA ASN A 97 -16.35 -9.99 10.06
C ASN A 97 -15.26 -8.95 10.36
N LEU A 98 -14.72 -8.38 9.31
CA LEU A 98 -13.61 -7.44 9.42
C LEU A 98 -13.95 -6.31 10.39
N HIS A 99 -15.14 -5.77 10.28
CA HIS A 99 -15.62 -4.78 11.23
C HIS A 99 -17.08 -5.11 11.54
N PRO A 100 -17.33 -5.74 12.67
CA PRO A 100 -18.71 -6.04 13.05
C PRO A 100 -19.42 -4.73 13.39
N ASN A 101 -20.66 -4.66 13.05
CA ASN A 101 -21.44 -3.44 13.24
C ASN A 101 -21.58 -3.07 14.68
#